data_025accf2307c92cd79bb00a414500454
#
_entry.id   025accf2307c92cd79bb00a414500454
#
_cell.length_a   1.000
_cell.length_b   1.000
_cell.length_c   1.000
_cell.angle_alpha   90.00
_cell.angle_beta   90.00
_cell.angle_gamma   90.00
#
_symmetry.space_group_name_H-M   'P 1'
#
loop_
_entity.id
_entity.type
_entity.pdbx_description
1 polymer ?
#
loop_
_entity_poly.entity_id
_entity_poly.type
_entity_poly.pdbx_seq_one_letter_code
_entity_poly.pdbx_strand_id
1 'polypeptide(L)'
;VALFGRAARALQERAYADSRLRGVVYAGASVIPVLGSAAVVDQLSRGRPWARLALTAATAWAVTGAASLAAEAERIRSALTAGDLPAARAALPSLCGRDPGGLGEAELARAVIESVAENTSDGAVGPVLWGALAGLPGLAGYRAVNTLDSMVGYASGRYARFGWAAARLDDVANWGPARLTGMLAVACAPVAGGSPVAAWRALRRYGGRHPSPNAGRCEAAFAGALGVRLGGSNVYDGAAERRPWLGDGRAPGPADIGRAVRLSRAVTVAATGIAALAAVITEGCGCPSPRKSPR
;
A
#
# COMPACT_ATOMS: atom_id res chain seq x y z
N VAL A 1 0.31 7.72 -12.49
CA VAL A 1 -0.86 7.35 -11.68
C VAL A 1 -2.06 8.20 -12.07
N ALA A 2 -2.01 9.55 -12.02
CA ALA A 2 -3.15 10.42 -12.30
C ALA A 2 -3.74 10.25 -13.73
N LEU A 3 -2.89 10.08 -14.76
CA LEU A 3 -3.34 9.80 -16.13
C LEU A 3 -4.13 8.48 -16.22
N PHE A 4 -3.61 7.44 -15.60
CA PHE A 4 -4.29 6.15 -15.52
C PHE A 4 -5.65 6.28 -14.81
N GLY A 5 -5.70 6.97 -13.67
CA GLY A 5 -6.95 7.18 -12.93
C GLY A 5 -8.01 7.93 -13.76
N ARG A 6 -7.62 8.92 -14.57
CA ARG A 6 -8.55 9.61 -15.49
C ARG A 6 -9.06 8.69 -16.58
N ALA A 7 -8.17 7.91 -17.20
CA ALA A 7 -8.57 6.94 -18.23
C ALA A 7 -9.48 5.85 -17.67
N ALA A 8 -9.17 5.31 -16.51
CA ALA A 8 -9.97 4.32 -15.81
C ALA A 8 -11.37 4.88 -15.45
N ARG A 9 -11.46 6.13 -15.01
CA ARG A 9 -12.73 6.80 -14.73
C ARG A 9 -13.58 6.96 -15.99
N ALA A 10 -13.00 7.43 -17.08
CA ALA A 10 -13.72 7.57 -18.35
C ALA A 10 -14.22 6.22 -18.90
N LEU A 11 -13.42 5.15 -18.71
CA LEU A 11 -13.84 3.78 -19.05
C LEU A 11 -14.95 3.29 -18.12
N GLN A 12 -14.85 3.56 -16.82
CA GLN A 12 -15.87 3.23 -15.83
C GLN A 12 -17.22 3.83 -16.15
N GLU A 13 -17.27 5.11 -16.50
CA GLU A 13 -18.51 5.80 -16.86
C GLU A 13 -19.24 5.15 -18.04
N ARG A 14 -18.50 4.57 -18.98
CA ARG A 14 -19.04 3.85 -20.15
C ARG A 14 -19.37 2.38 -19.89
N ALA A 15 -18.58 1.74 -19.04
CA ALA A 15 -18.66 0.29 -18.81
C ALA A 15 -19.53 -0.08 -17.61
N TYR A 16 -19.89 0.89 -16.77
CA TYR A 16 -20.59 0.61 -15.51
C TYR A 16 -21.93 -0.08 -15.72
N ALA A 17 -22.09 -1.19 -15.04
CA ALA A 17 -23.36 -1.84 -14.77
C ALA A 17 -23.22 -2.59 -13.43
N ASP A 18 -24.33 -2.78 -12.72
CA ASP A 18 -24.32 -3.58 -11.48
C ASP A 18 -24.15 -5.08 -11.77
N SER A 19 -22.96 -5.45 -12.24
CA SER A 19 -22.62 -6.80 -12.69
C SER A 19 -21.15 -7.13 -12.44
N ARG A 20 -20.88 -8.31 -11.87
CA ARG A 20 -19.51 -8.83 -11.71
C ARG A 20 -18.79 -9.01 -13.04
N LEU A 21 -19.51 -9.50 -14.08
CA LEU A 21 -18.92 -9.70 -15.40
C LEU A 21 -18.43 -8.37 -16.01
N ARG A 22 -19.25 -7.32 -15.92
CA ARG A 22 -18.83 -5.97 -16.34
C ARG A 22 -17.62 -5.47 -15.55
N GLY A 23 -17.56 -5.76 -14.25
CA GLY A 23 -16.40 -5.47 -13.41
C GLY A 23 -15.14 -6.20 -13.85
N VAL A 24 -15.24 -7.49 -14.20
CA VAL A 24 -14.11 -8.27 -14.72
C VAL A 24 -13.61 -7.68 -16.04
N VAL A 25 -14.52 -7.37 -16.97
CA VAL A 25 -14.17 -6.76 -18.27
C VAL A 25 -13.52 -5.39 -18.06
N TYR A 26 -14.07 -4.56 -17.16
CA TYR A 26 -13.51 -3.26 -16.82
C TYR A 26 -12.10 -3.37 -16.21
N ALA A 27 -11.90 -4.27 -15.25
CA ALA A 27 -10.60 -4.49 -14.63
C ALA A 27 -9.57 -4.99 -15.65
N GLY A 28 -9.93 -5.97 -16.49
CA GLY A 28 -9.07 -6.46 -17.56
C GLY A 28 -8.72 -5.38 -18.58
N ALA A 29 -9.71 -4.63 -19.08
CA ALA A 29 -9.50 -3.55 -20.04
C ALA A 29 -8.65 -2.40 -19.47
N SER A 30 -8.63 -2.22 -18.16
CA SER A 30 -7.79 -1.21 -17.50
C SER A 30 -6.36 -1.70 -17.25
N VAL A 31 -6.17 -2.95 -16.79
CA VAL A 31 -4.87 -3.47 -16.35
C VAL A 31 -4.05 -4.05 -17.50
N ILE A 32 -4.67 -4.81 -18.41
CA ILE A 32 -3.96 -5.51 -19.50
C ILE A 32 -3.16 -4.56 -20.39
N PRO A 33 -3.70 -3.40 -20.85
CA PRO A 33 -2.92 -2.46 -21.65
C PRO A 33 -1.72 -1.87 -20.91
N VAL A 34 -1.83 -1.66 -19.58
CA VAL A 34 -0.70 -1.19 -18.75
C VAL A 34 0.39 -2.25 -18.67
N LEU A 35 0.01 -3.50 -18.40
CA LEU A 35 0.96 -4.62 -18.39
C LEU A 35 1.63 -4.81 -19.75
N GLY A 36 0.84 -4.79 -20.83
CA GLY A 36 1.33 -4.97 -22.20
C GLY A 36 2.31 -3.87 -22.62
N SER A 37 1.95 -2.60 -22.40
CA SER A 37 2.82 -1.47 -22.72
C SER A 37 4.11 -1.49 -21.89
N ALA A 38 4.03 -1.78 -20.60
CA ALA A 38 5.21 -1.90 -19.75
C ALA A 38 6.12 -3.08 -20.18
N ALA A 39 5.54 -4.22 -20.59
CA ALA A 39 6.28 -5.37 -21.12
C ALA A 39 7.00 -5.04 -22.44
N VAL A 40 6.34 -4.33 -23.36
CA VAL A 40 6.95 -3.87 -24.61
C VAL A 40 8.12 -2.91 -24.31
N VAL A 41 7.93 -1.95 -23.41
CA VAL A 41 9.00 -1.01 -23.02
C VAL A 41 10.17 -1.76 -22.37
N ASP A 42 9.91 -2.71 -21.46
CA ASP A 42 10.95 -3.55 -20.86
C ASP A 42 11.72 -4.33 -21.93
N GLN A 43 11.02 -4.96 -22.87
CA GLN A 43 11.61 -5.74 -23.95
C GLN A 43 12.50 -4.86 -24.86
N LEU A 44 12.01 -3.68 -25.28
CA LEU A 44 12.77 -2.75 -26.14
C LEU A 44 14.02 -2.16 -25.42
N SER A 45 13.99 -2.12 -24.10
CA SER A 45 15.10 -1.60 -23.30
C SER A 45 16.18 -2.63 -22.95
N ARG A 46 15.96 -3.92 -23.20
CA ARG A 46 16.90 -5.03 -22.81
C ARG A 46 18.29 -4.87 -23.37
N GLY A 47 18.44 -4.35 -24.59
CA GLY A 47 19.75 -4.09 -25.21
C GLY A 47 20.43 -2.81 -24.71
N ARG A 48 19.82 -2.04 -23.80
CA ARG A 48 20.29 -0.73 -23.33
C ARG A 48 20.21 -0.66 -21.81
N PRO A 49 21.21 -1.22 -21.07
CA PRO A 49 21.12 -1.39 -19.61
C PRO A 49 20.87 -0.07 -18.85
N TRP A 50 21.52 1.01 -19.27
CA TRP A 50 21.31 2.33 -18.65
C TRP A 50 19.91 2.90 -18.89
N ALA A 51 19.34 2.72 -20.09
CA ALA A 51 17.99 3.16 -20.39
C ALA A 51 16.97 2.33 -19.58
N ARG A 52 17.18 1.02 -19.47
CA ARG A 52 16.33 0.14 -18.64
C ARG A 52 16.40 0.53 -17.18
N LEU A 53 17.59 0.80 -16.64
CA LEU A 53 17.77 1.27 -15.27
C LEU A 53 17.03 2.58 -15.04
N ALA A 54 17.22 3.56 -15.93
CA ALA A 54 16.54 4.87 -15.83
C ALA A 54 15.01 4.74 -15.88
N LEU A 55 14.48 3.92 -16.79
CA LEU A 55 13.04 3.65 -16.91
C LEU A 55 12.49 2.98 -15.65
N THR A 56 13.20 1.98 -15.13
CA THR A 56 12.79 1.29 -13.90
C THR A 56 12.81 2.24 -12.71
N ALA A 57 13.87 3.04 -12.55
CA ALA A 57 13.98 4.02 -11.47
C ALA A 57 12.90 5.11 -11.57
N ALA A 58 12.65 5.65 -12.77
CA ALA A 58 11.60 6.65 -13.00
C ALA A 58 10.21 6.07 -12.72
N THR A 59 9.96 4.83 -13.15
CA THR A 59 8.68 4.16 -12.88
C THR A 59 8.53 3.89 -11.38
N ALA A 60 9.54 3.35 -10.72
CA ALA A 60 9.52 3.12 -9.28
C ALA A 60 9.26 4.44 -8.51
N TRP A 61 9.93 5.52 -8.86
CA TRP A 61 9.69 6.84 -8.28
C TRP A 61 8.25 7.32 -8.50
N ALA A 62 7.70 7.14 -9.71
CA ALA A 62 6.35 7.58 -10.06
C ALA A 62 5.22 6.77 -9.40
N VAL A 63 5.48 5.49 -9.06
CA VAL A 63 4.47 4.60 -8.48
C VAL A 63 4.55 4.47 -6.95
N THR A 64 5.69 4.81 -6.35
CA THR A 64 5.82 4.80 -4.88
C THR A 64 5.25 6.06 -4.26
N GLY A 65 4.51 5.90 -3.15
CA GLY A 65 3.84 6.97 -2.43
C GLY A 65 4.42 7.27 -1.04
N ALA A 66 5.56 6.65 -0.67
CA ALA A 66 6.08 6.71 0.70
C ALA A 66 6.40 8.14 1.19
N ALA A 67 6.93 9.01 0.32
CA ALA A 67 7.27 10.37 0.69
C ALA A 67 6.01 11.24 0.90
N SER A 68 5.02 11.14 0.01
CA SER A 68 3.76 11.88 0.14
C SER A 68 2.94 11.39 1.33
N LEU A 69 2.90 10.06 1.58
CA LEU A 69 2.27 9.48 2.75
C LEU A 69 2.86 10.06 4.06
N ALA A 70 4.18 10.09 4.16
CA ALA A 70 4.87 10.64 5.33
C ALA A 70 4.60 12.14 5.51
N ALA A 71 4.58 12.91 4.42
CA ALA A 71 4.31 14.35 4.46
C ALA A 71 2.88 14.65 4.92
N GLU A 72 1.88 13.94 4.41
CA GLU A 72 0.49 14.12 4.80
C GLU A 72 0.24 13.70 6.26
N ALA A 73 0.80 12.55 6.68
CA ALA A 73 0.72 12.12 8.08
C ALA A 73 1.35 13.15 9.04
N GLU A 74 2.50 13.72 8.66
CA GLU A 74 3.20 14.72 9.45
C GLU A 74 2.44 16.04 9.51
N ARG A 75 1.75 16.44 8.43
CA ARG A 75 0.88 17.61 8.39
C ARG A 75 -0.26 17.49 9.41
N ILE A 76 -0.93 16.31 9.44
CA ILE A 76 -1.99 16.06 10.42
C ILE A 76 -1.43 16.01 11.84
N ARG A 77 -0.27 15.36 12.05
CA ARG A 77 0.41 15.33 13.34
C ARG A 77 0.69 16.74 13.86
N SER A 78 1.19 17.62 13.00
CA SER A 78 1.51 19.00 13.38
C SER A 78 0.28 19.78 13.78
N ALA A 79 -0.84 19.64 13.05
CA ALA A 79 -2.12 20.26 13.41
C ALA A 79 -2.63 19.75 14.77
N LEU A 80 -2.60 18.44 15.01
CA LEU A 80 -3.01 17.85 16.28
C LEU A 80 -2.12 18.32 17.45
N THR A 81 -0.82 18.40 17.24
CA THR A 81 0.13 18.88 18.28
C THR A 81 -0.10 20.36 18.63
N ALA A 82 -0.56 21.16 17.66
CA ALA A 82 -0.94 22.56 17.85
C ALA A 82 -2.35 22.71 18.48
N GLY A 83 -3.11 21.62 18.67
CA GLY A 83 -4.50 21.67 19.16
C GLY A 83 -5.51 22.09 18.07
N ASP A 84 -5.09 22.18 16.81
CA ASP A 84 -5.95 22.58 15.67
C ASP A 84 -6.69 21.36 15.10
N LEU A 85 -7.72 20.91 15.80
CA LEU A 85 -8.61 19.82 15.36
C LEU A 85 -9.30 20.12 14.01
N PRO A 86 -9.81 21.35 13.74
CA PRO A 86 -10.37 21.69 12.43
C PRO A 86 -9.40 21.46 11.28
N ALA A 87 -8.15 21.94 11.39
CA ALA A 87 -7.13 21.73 10.36
C ALA A 87 -6.77 20.24 10.20
N ALA A 88 -6.67 19.50 11.30
CA ALA A 88 -6.40 18.05 11.26
C ALA A 88 -7.52 17.28 10.56
N ARG A 89 -8.80 17.62 10.85
CA ARG A 89 -9.97 17.02 10.17
C ARG A 89 -9.99 17.35 8.68
N ALA A 90 -9.72 18.61 8.30
CA ALA A 90 -9.66 19.03 6.90
C ALA A 90 -8.56 18.33 6.09
N ALA A 91 -7.48 17.92 6.76
CA ALA A 91 -6.37 17.21 6.13
C ALA A 91 -6.59 15.68 5.99
N LEU A 92 -7.42 15.04 6.82
CA LEU A 92 -7.61 13.59 6.84
C LEU A 92 -8.03 12.98 5.49
N PRO A 93 -8.90 13.61 4.67
CA PRO A 93 -9.31 13.06 3.37
C PRO A 93 -8.16 12.87 2.36
N SER A 94 -7.00 13.48 2.58
CA SER A 94 -5.80 13.21 1.77
C SER A 94 -5.17 11.84 2.04
N LEU A 95 -5.48 11.21 3.17
CA LEU A 95 -4.94 9.91 3.58
C LEU A 95 -5.95 8.77 3.50
N CYS A 96 -7.19 9.01 3.85
CA CYS A 96 -8.22 7.97 3.87
C CYS A 96 -9.61 8.54 3.60
N GLY A 97 -10.52 7.67 3.13
CA GLY A 97 -11.93 8.03 2.84
C GLY A 97 -12.84 8.07 4.07
N ARG A 98 -12.29 8.10 5.29
CA ARG A 98 -13.07 8.18 6.52
C ARG A 98 -13.67 9.58 6.67
N ASP A 99 -14.94 9.65 7.11
CA ASP A 99 -15.57 10.91 7.46
C ASP A 99 -14.84 11.56 8.66
N PRO A 100 -14.27 12.77 8.50
CA PRO A 100 -13.56 13.45 9.56
C PRO A 100 -14.48 14.13 10.57
N GLY A 101 -15.79 14.25 10.25
CA GLY A 101 -16.77 14.93 11.09
C GLY A 101 -16.88 14.30 12.47
N GLY A 102 -16.68 15.10 13.52
CA GLY A 102 -16.82 14.62 14.90
C GLY A 102 -15.66 13.81 15.47
N LEU A 103 -14.61 13.46 14.68
CA LEU A 103 -13.46 12.72 15.20
C LEU A 103 -12.65 13.57 16.19
N GLY A 104 -12.37 13.02 17.37
CA GLY A 104 -11.45 13.59 18.34
C GLY A 104 -9.98 13.32 18.00
N GLU A 105 -9.06 13.85 18.81
CA GLU A 105 -7.60 13.72 18.61
C GLU A 105 -7.15 12.27 18.49
N ALA A 106 -7.57 11.40 19.42
CA ALA A 106 -7.19 9.99 19.43
C ALA A 106 -7.75 9.23 18.21
N GLU A 107 -8.93 9.59 17.72
CA GLU A 107 -9.57 8.97 16.56
C GLU A 107 -8.91 9.41 15.27
N LEU A 108 -8.52 10.69 15.15
CA LEU A 108 -7.72 11.22 14.05
C LEU A 108 -6.34 10.57 14.02
N ALA A 109 -5.64 10.49 15.17
CA ALA A 109 -4.36 9.81 15.27
C ALA A 109 -4.45 8.34 14.86
N ARG A 110 -5.52 7.64 15.29
CA ARG A 110 -5.81 6.26 14.90
C ARG A 110 -5.98 6.14 13.38
N ALA A 111 -6.82 6.98 12.78
CA ALA A 111 -7.07 6.97 11.34
C ALA A 111 -5.80 7.17 10.52
N VAL A 112 -4.95 8.10 10.94
CA VAL A 112 -3.65 8.36 10.31
C VAL A 112 -2.72 7.16 10.43
N ILE A 113 -2.62 6.55 11.61
CA ILE A 113 -1.72 5.40 11.83
C ILE A 113 -2.19 4.17 11.05
N GLU A 114 -3.50 3.90 10.98
CA GLU A 114 -4.09 2.85 10.14
C GLU A 114 -3.72 3.08 8.68
N SER A 115 -3.93 4.29 8.17
CA SER A 115 -3.57 4.65 6.79
C SER A 115 -2.07 4.52 6.52
N VAL A 116 -1.21 4.94 7.46
CA VAL A 116 0.25 4.78 7.33
C VAL A 116 0.63 3.31 7.28
N ALA A 117 0.06 2.47 8.13
CA ALA A 117 0.35 1.03 8.17
C ALA A 117 -0.04 0.34 6.85
N GLU A 118 -1.27 0.57 6.37
CA GLU A 118 -1.79 0.02 5.13
C GLU A 118 -1.00 0.53 3.91
N ASN A 119 -0.84 1.84 3.79
CA ASN A 119 -0.13 2.43 2.65
C ASN A 119 1.40 2.19 2.66
N THR A 120 1.99 1.77 3.78
CA THR A 120 3.36 1.24 3.79
C THR A 120 3.45 -0.02 2.95
N SER A 121 2.45 -0.91 3.01
CA SER A 121 2.34 -2.06 2.11
C SER A 121 2.06 -1.62 0.68
N ASP A 122 0.98 -0.89 0.48
CA ASP A 122 0.40 -0.63 -0.83
C ASP A 122 1.16 0.42 -1.64
N GLY A 123 1.69 1.42 -0.96
CA GLY A 123 2.40 2.54 -1.58
C GLY A 123 3.92 2.39 -1.64
N ALA A 124 4.51 1.42 -0.92
CA ALA A 124 5.95 1.25 -0.88
C ALA A 124 6.39 -0.20 -1.09
N VAL A 125 6.04 -1.11 -0.17
CA VAL A 125 6.53 -2.51 -0.22
C VAL A 125 5.98 -3.25 -1.44
N GLY A 126 4.71 -3.06 -1.78
CA GLY A 126 4.07 -3.68 -2.94
C GLY A 126 4.76 -3.33 -4.25
N PRO A 127 4.91 -2.05 -4.60
CA PRO A 127 5.66 -1.65 -5.79
C PRO A 127 7.08 -2.22 -5.81
N VAL A 128 7.82 -2.15 -4.69
CA VAL A 128 9.20 -2.64 -4.59
C VAL A 128 9.25 -4.15 -4.83
N LEU A 129 8.36 -4.92 -4.20
CA LEU A 129 8.32 -6.38 -4.36
C LEU A 129 7.98 -6.79 -5.79
N TRP A 130 6.91 -6.22 -6.37
CA TRP A 130 6.51 -6.54 -7.74
C TRP A 130 7.52 -6.04 -8.77
N GLY A 131 8.18 -4.91 -8.50
CA GLY A 131 9.29 -4.42 -9.30
C GLY A 131 10.48 -5.38 -9.30
N ALA A 132 10.84 -5.95 -8.14
CA ALA A 132 11.90 -6.96 -8.03
C ALA A 132 11.53 -8.27 -8.73
N LEU A 133 10.28 -8.71 -8.67
CA LEU A 133 9.84 -9.97 -9.26
C LEU A 133 9.60 -9.89 -10.77
N ALA A 134 9.07 -8.78 -11.28
CA ALA A 134 8.59 -8.68 -12.66
C ALA A 134 9.01 -7.37 -13.37
N GLY A 135 9.96 -6.62 -12.84
CA GLY A 135 10.49 -5.41 -13.49
C GLY A 135 9.45 -4.32 -13.74
N LEU A 136 9.57 -3.65 -14.89
CA LEU A 136 8.64 -2.59 -15.29
C LEU A 136 7.16 -3.04 -15.33
N PRO A 137 6.82 -4.21 -15.90
CA PRO A 137 5.46 -4.73 -15.85
C PRO A 137 4.94 -4.93 -14.42
N GLY A 138 5.79 -5.42 -13.52
CA GLY A 138 5.43 -5.60 -12.11
C GLY A 138 5.11 -4.29 -11.41
N LEU A 139 5.95 -3.28 -11.57
CA LEU A 139 5.75 -1.94 -11.02
C LEU A 139 4.44 -1.30 -11.54
N ALA A 140 4.27 -1.27 -12.86
CA ALA A 140 3.14 -0.61 -13.49
C ALA A 140 1.82 -1.37 -13.26
N GLY A 141 1.83 -2.69 -13.40
CA GLY A 141 0.67 -3.56 -13.22
C GLY A 141 0.16 -3.55 -11.80
N TYR A 142 1.05 -3.71 -10.82
CA TYR A 142 0.67 -3.61 -9.40
C TYR A 142 0.00 -2.26 -9.10
N ARG A 143 0.62 -1.15 -9.55
CA ARG A 143 0.05 0.18 -9.30
C ARG A 143 -1.28 0.40 -10.00
N ALA A 144 -1.48 -0.17 -11.19
CA ALA A 144 -2.77 -0.13 -11.88
C ALA A 144 -3.85 -0.87 -11.08
N VAL A 145 -3.58 -2.09 -10.60
CA VAL A 145 -4.49 -2.88 -9.77
C VAL A 145 -4.86 -2.13 -8.50
N ASN A 146 -3.88 -1.68 -7.74
CA ASN A 146 -4.08 -0.95 -6.49
C ASN A 146 -4.85 0.38 -6.70
N THR A 147 -4.62 1.08 -7.83
CA THR A 147 -5.38 2.28 -8.17
C THR A 147 -6.84 1.95 -8.50
N LEU A 148 -7.11 0.85 -9.21
CA LEU A 148 -8.47 0.43 -9.51
C LEU A 148 -9.25 0.06 -8.24
N ASP A 149 -8.63 -0.67 -7.34
CA ASP A 149 -9.25 -0.99 -6.05
C ASP A 149 -9.64 0.27 -5.30
N SER A 150 -8.72 1.23 -5.18
CA SER A 150 -9.00 2.53 -4.54
C SER A 150 -10.13 3.32 -5.21
N MET A 151 -10.40 3.08 -6.51
CA MET A 151 -11.47 3.77 -7.25
C MET A 151 -12.84 3.08 -7.16
N VAL A 152 -12.86 1.73 -7.19
CA VAL A 152 -14.10 0.97 -7.33
C VAL A 152 -14.21 -0.26 -6.43
N GLY A 153 -13.18 -0.60 -5.64
CA GLY A 153 -13.10 -1.82 -4.83
C GLY A 153 -14.00 -1.85 -3.58
N TYR A 154 -14.91 -0.90 -3.45
CA TYR A 154 -15.80 -0.81 -2.29
C TYR A 154 -16.78 -1.99 -2.22
N ALA A 155 -16.86 -2.64 -1.05
CA ALA A 155 -17.72 -3.79 -0.81
C ALA A 155 -19.21 -3.44 -0.67
N SER A 156 -19.56 -2.16 -0.59
CA SER A 156 -20.92 -1.67 -0.38
C SER A 156 -21.36 -0.69 -1.48
N GLY A 157 -22.67 -0.40 -1.53
CA GLY A 157 -23.23 0.56 -2.44
C GLY A 157 -23.07 0.18 -3.92
N ARG A 158 -22.89 1.19 -4.76
CA ARG A 158 -22.81 1.10 -6.22
C ARG A 158 -21.79 0.10 -6.74
N TYR A 159 -20.67 -0.10 -6.03
CA TYR A 159 -19.54 -0.89 -6.52
C TYR A 159 -19.50 -2.33 -6.01
N ALA A 160 -20.39 -2.75 -5.14
CA ALA A 160 -20.38 -4.07 -4.51
C ALA A 160 -20.24 -5.25 -5.51
N ARG A 161 -20.84 -5.14 -6.71
CA ARG A 161 -20.71 -6.15 -7.78
C ARG A 161 -19.69 -5.73 -8.82
N PHE A 162 -19.73 -4.49 -9.28
CA PHE A 162 -18.83 -3.99 -10.33
C PHE A 162 -17.37 -3.95 -9.87
N GLY A 163 -17.08 -3.49 -8.64
CA GLY A 163 -15.74 -3.39 -8.08
C GLY A 163 -15.13 -4.71 -7.60
N TRP A 164 -15.94 -5.78 -7.53
CA TRP A 164 -15.51 -7.07 -6.98
C TRP A 164 -14.21 -7.59 -7.60
N ALA A 165 -14.05 -7.48 -8.92
CA ALA A 165 -12.86 -7.98 -9.62
C ALA A 165 -11.61 -7.15 -9.25
N ALA A 166 -11.73 -5.82 -9.17
CA ALA A 166 -10.63 -4.94 -8.76
C ALA A 166 -10.19 -5.26 -7.33
N ALA A 167 -11.15 -5.38 -6.39
CA ALA A 167 -10.87 -5.74 -5.01
C ALA A 167 -10.17 -7.11 -4.89
N ARG A 168 -10.62 -8.13 -5.62
CA ARG A 168 -9.97 -9.46 -5.60
C ARG A 168 -8.58 -9.48 -6.22
N LEU A 169 -8.36 -8.73 -7.29
CA LEU A 169 -7.03 -8.58 -7.87
C LEU A 169 -6.07 -7.90 -6.89
N ASP A 170 -6.53 -6.86 -6.21
CA ASP A 170 -5.75 -6.17 -5.18
C ASP A 170 -5.47 -7.06 -3.97
N ASP A 171 -6.49 -7.80 -3.48
CA ASP A 171 -6.32 -8.78 -2.39
C ASP A 171 -5.19 -9.79 -2.71
N VAL A 172 -5.15 -10.30 -3.95
CA VAL A 172 -4.12 -11.25 -4.40
C VAL A 172 -2.77 -10.55 -4.58
N ALA A 173 -2.74 -9.39 -5.22
CA ALA A 173 -1.51 -8.63 -5.46
C ALA A 173 -0.83 -8.19 -4.15
N ASN A 174 -1.62 -7.89 -3.12
CA ASN A 174 -1.16 -7.47 -1.80
C ASN A 174 -0.91 -8.62 -0.83
N TRP A 175 -1.21 -9.87 -1.21
CA TRP A 175 -1.02 -11.00 -0.30
C TRP A 175 0.44 -11.14 0.19
N GLY A 176 1.41 -11.10 -0.70
CA GLY A 176 2.84 -11.13 -0.37
C GLY A 176 3.33 -9.85 0.30
N PRO A 177 3.10 -8.68 -0.32
CA PRO A 177 3.50 -7.38 0.23
C PRO A 177 3.06 -7.14 1.68
N ALA A 178 1.78 -7.42 2.01
CA ALA A 178 1.26 -7.19 3.35
C ALA A 178 1.93 -8.11 4.41
N ARG A 179 2.26 -9.34 4.05
CA ARG A 179 2.97 -10.25 4.94
C ARG A 179 4.42 -9.82 5.15
N LEU A 180 5.09 -9.42 4.08
CA LEU A 180 6.43 -8.85 4.17
C LEU A 180 6.44 -7.57 5.01
N THR A 181 5.49 -6.66 4.77
CA THR A 181 5.31 -5.43 5.56
C THR A 181 5.12 -5.74 7.05
N GLY A 182 4.24 -6.68 7.38
CA GLY A 182 4.00 -7.09 8.77
C GLY A 182 5.25 -7.67 9.44
N MET A 183 6.01 -8.52 8.74
CA MET A 183 7.26 -9.09 9.25
C MET A 183 8.35 -8.03 9.42
N LEU A 184 8.49 -7.12 8.46
CA LEU A 184 9.45 -6.02 8.55
C LEU A 184 9.05 -5.01 9.63
N ALA A 185 7.76 -4.76 9.86
CA ALA A 185 7.30 -3.93 10.96
C ALA A 185 7.65 -4.53 12.32
N VAL A 186 7.59 -5.87 12.45
CA VAL A 186 8.07 -6.58 13.65
C VAL A 186 9.57 -6.37 13.82
N ALA A 187 10.38 -6.62 12.79
CA ALA A 187 11.84 -6.48 12.86
C ALA A 187 12.27 -5.02 13.14
N CYS A 188 11.59 -4.06 12.51
CA CYS A 188 11.90 -2.63 12.64
C CYS A 188 11.22 -1.95 13.86
N ALA A 189 10.45 -2.67 14.69
CA ALA A 189 9.76 -2.10 15.85
C ALA A 189 10.66 -1.24 16.77
N PRO A 190 11.95 -1.60 17.01
CA PRO A 190 12.85 -0.79 17.84
C PRO A 190 13.09 0.63 17.31
N VAL A 191 13.05 0.85 15.98
CA VAL A 191 13.20 2.19 15.36
C VAL A 191 12.08 3.14 15.80
N ALA A 192 10.90 2.59 16.10
CA ALA A 192 9.78 3.34 16.66
C ALA A 192 9.74 3.35 18.18
N GLY A 193 10.78 2.85 18.87
CA GLY A 193 10.82 2.71 20.32
C GLY A 193 9.87 1.63 20.84
N GLY A 194 9.60 0.59 20.02
CA GLY A 194 8.72 -0.51 20.34
C GLY A 194 9.44 -1.85 20.50
N SER A 195 8.65 -2.89 20.79
CA SER A 195 9.14 -4.25 21.01
C SER A 195 8.78 -5.17 19.84
N PRO A 196 9.78 -5.85 19.22
CA PRO A 196 9.51 -6.88 18.22
C PRO A 196 8.59 -7.99 18.73
N VAL A 197 8.74 -8.38 20.00
CA VAL A 197 7.91 -9.41 20.63
C VAL A 197 6.44 -8.96 20.72
N ALA A 198 6.20 -7.71 21.10
CA ALA A 198 4.85 -7.16 21.17
C ALA A 198 4.23 -7.05 19.77
N ALA A 199 5.00 -6.56 18.79
CA ALA A 199 4.58 -6.48 17.39
C ALA A 199 4.24 -7.86 16.81
N TRP A 200 5.06 -8.87 17.06
CA TRP A 200 4.82 -10.25 16.64
C TRP A 200 3.56 -10.86 17.27
N ARG A 201 3.37 -10.66 18.58
CA ARG A 201 2.16 -11.13 19.26
C ARG A 201 0.90 -10.50 18.66
N ALA A 202 0.93 -9.18 18.45
CA ALA A 202 -0.19 -8.46 17.84
C ALA A 202 -0.47 -8.94 16.42
N LEU A 203 0.55 -9.07 15.57
CA LEU A 203 0.44 -9.60 14.21
C LEU A 203 -0.22 -11.00 14.20
N ARG A 204 0.23 -11.90 15.06
CA ARG A 204 -0.32 -13.26 15.13
C ARG A 204 -1.75 -13.31 15.66
N ARG A 205 -2.04 -12.53 16.69
CA ARG A 205 -3.35 -12.56 17.38
C ARG A 205 -4.43 -11.83 16.62
N TYR A 206 -4.09 -10.71 15.97
CA TYR A 206 -5.05 -9.76 15.41
C TYR A 206 -5.00 -9.64 13.89
N GLY A 207 -3.87 -9.94 13.25
CA GLY A 207 -3.66 -9.70 11.82
C GLY A 207 -4.63 -10.40 10.87
N GLY A 208 -5.33 -11.44 11.31
CA GLY A 208 -6.37 -12.12 10.55
C GLY A 208 -7.80 -11.74 10.90
N ARG A 209 -8.01 -10.75 11.79
CA ARG A 209 -9.35 -10.37 12.26
C ARG A 209 -9.99 -9.25 11.42
N HIS A 210 -9.19 -8.53 10.65
CA HIS A 210 -9.67 -7.45 9.79
C HIS A 210 -10.44 -8.00 8.58
N PRO A 211 -11.47 -7.28 8.06
CA PRO A 211 -12.18 -7.68 6.84
C PRO A 211 -11.28 -7.85 5.62
N SER A 212 -10.26 -6.96 5.45
CA SER A 212 -9.21 -7.15 4.44
C SER A 212 -8.20 -8.20 4.90
N PRO A 213 -7.85 -9.19 4.05
CA PRO A 213 -6.87 -10.22 4.37
C PRO A 213 -5.43 -9.67 4.46
N ASN A 214 -5.23 -8.42 4.07
CA ASN A 214 -3.94 -7.75 3.94
C ASN A 214 -3.77 -6.59 4.94
N ALA A 215 -4.66 -5.60 4.95
CA ALA A 215 -4.56 -4.41 5.79
C ALA A 215 -4.42 -4.76 7.28
N GLY A 216 -5.22 -5.71 7.78
CA GLY A 216 -5.17 -6.12 9.18
C GLY A 216 -3.81 -6.66 9.64
N ARG A 217 -3.01 -7.23 8.73
CA ARG A 217 -1.64 -7.68 9.09
C ARG A 217 -0.70 -6.51 9.29
N CYS A 218 -0.77 -5.51 8.42
CA CYS A 218 0.02 -4.30 8.54
C CYS A 218 -0.37 -3.52 9.80
N GLU A 219 -1.66 -3.26 9.97
CA GLU A 219 -2.20 -2.53 11.10
C GLU A 219 -1.90 -3.22 12.44
N ALA A 220 -2.08 -4.53 12.56
CA ALA A 220 -1.80 -5.26 13.79
C ALA A 220 -0.32 -5.23 14.15
N ALA A 221 0.60 -5.37 13.18
CA ALA A 221 2.03 -5.28 13.42
C ALA A 221 2.42 -3.87 13.90
N PHE A 222 1.89 -2.81 13.26
CA PHE A 222 2.10 -1.43 13.67
C PHE A 222 1.51 -1.16 15.05
N ALA A 223 0.28 -1.63 15.34
CA ALA A 223 -0.34 -1.50 16.65
C ALA A 223 0.54 -2.06 17.76
N GLY A 224 1.06 -3.29 17.56
CA GLY A 224 1.96 -3.94 18.51
C GLY A 224 3.31 -3.25 18.63
N ALA A 225 3.89 -2.78 17.52
CA ALA A 225 5.16 -2.04 17.51
C ALA A 225 5.06 -0.69 18.24
N LEU A 226 3.92 -0.03 18.15
CA LEU A 226 3.67 1.28 18.77
C LEU A 226 3.13 1.17 20.20
N GLY A 227 2.63 0.00 20.62
CA GLY A 227 1.95 -0.20 21.89
C GLY A 227 0.60 0.51 21.96
N VAL A 228 -0.11 0.57 20.83
CA VAL A 228 -1.44 1.20 20.71
C VAL A 228 -2.49 0.18 20.24
N ARG A 229 -3.75 0.58 20.23
CA ARG A 229 -4.84 -0.18 19.62
C ARG A 229 -5.40 0.56 18.42
N LEU A 230 -5.65 -0.17 17.33
CA LEU A 230 -6.23 0.32 16.08
C LEU A 230 -7.58 -0.39 15.83
N GLY A 231 -8.35 0.03 14.83
CA GLY A 231 -9.67 -0.52 14.59
C GLY A 231 -10.79 0.20 15.37
N GLY A 232 -11.85 -0.51 15.75
CA GLY A 232 -13.01 0.06 16.43
C GLY A 232 -14.06 0.64 15.46
N SER A 233 -14.85 1.61 15.90
CA SER A 233 -15.91 2.20 15.08
C SER A 233 -15.36 3.29 14.17
N ASN A 234 -15.76 3.25 12.91
CA ASN A 234 -15.44 4.21 11.87
C ASN A 234 -16.71 4.64 11.14
N VAL A 235 -16.70 5.80 10.51
CA VAL A 235 -17.81 6.27 9.67
C VAL A 235 -17.27 6.49 8.26
N TYR A 236 -17.94 5.93 7.26
CA TYR A 236 -17.67 6.09 5.83
C TYR A 236 -18.99 6.47 5.13
N ASP A 237 -19.01 7.58 4.43
CA ASP A 237 -20.23 8.09 3.73
C ASP A 237 -21.49 8.07 4.61
N GLY A 238 -21.35 8.46 5.90
CA GLY A 238 -22.43 8.47 6.88
C GLY A 238 -22.81 7.09 7.46
N ALA A 239 -22.23 5.99 6.99
CA ALA A 239 -22.48 4.65 7.50
C ALA A 239 -21.42 4.25 8.55
N ALA A 240 -21.89 3.80 9.73
CA ALA A 240 -21.01 3.30 10.78
C ALA A 240 -20.54 1.88 10.45
N GLU A 241 -19.22 1.69 10.38
CA GLU A 241 -18.56 0.40 10.21
C GLU A 241 -17.82 0.03 11.51
N ARG A 242 -18.13 -1.14 12.06
CA ARG A 242 -17.42 -1.69 13.21
C ARG A 242 -16.30 -2.62 12.75
N ARG A 243 -15.06 -2.25 13.04
CA ARG A 243 -13.88 -3.09 12.82
C ARG A 243 -13.40 -3.70 14.14
N PRO A 244 -12.87 -4.92 14.13
CA PRO A 244 -12.24 -5.50 15.30
C PRO A 244 -11.10 -4.62 15.81
N TRP A 245 -10.90 -4.59 17.13
CA TRP A 245 -9.71 -3.98 17.70
C TRP A 245 -8.47 -4.79 17.35
N LEU A 246 -7.41 -4.10 16.95
CA LEU A 246 -6.10 -4.64 16.59
C LEU A 246 -5.06 -4.09 17.57
N GLY A 247 -4.54 -4.97 18.43
CA GLY A 247 -3.61 -4.62 19.51
C GLY A 247 -4.28 -4.44 20.87
N ASP A 248 -3.49 -4.62 21.93
CA ASP A 248 -3.90 -4.55 23.34
C ASP A 248 -3.44 -3.23 24.01
N GLY A 249 -2.89 -2.28 23.23
CA GLY A 249 -2.31 -1.05 23.74
C GLY A 249 -3.35 0.03 24.05
N ARG A 250 -2.83 1.21 24.44
CA ARG A 250 -3.63 2.41 24.69
C ARG A 250 -4.20 3.01 23.40
N ALA A 251 -5.11 3.95 23.52
CA ALA A 251 -5.51 4.81 22.39
C ALA A 251 -4.28 5.58 21.88
N PRO A 252 -4.11 5.71 20.54
CA PRO A 252 -3.01 6.48 19.98
C PRO A 252 -3.19 7.99 20.15
N GLY A 253 -2.09 8.72 20.13
CA GLY A 253 -2.04 10.17 20.15
C GLY A 253 -1.12 10.72 19.05
N PRO A 254 -0.98 12.06 18.95
CA PRO A 254 -0.20 12.71 17.90
C PRO A 254 1.27 12.23 17.84
N ALA A 255 1.90 11.99 18.98
CA ALA A 255 3.28 11.48 19.04
C ALA A 255 3.44 10.11 18.34
N ASP A 256 2.41 9.25 18.37
CA ASP A 256 2.44 7.94 17.75
C ASP A 256 2.41 8.01 16.24
N ILE A 257 1.84 9.06 15.65
CA ILE A 257 1.89 9.32 14.20
C ILE A 257 3.35 9.45 13.75
N GLY A 258 4.17 10.24 14.45
CA GLY A 258 5.59 10.37 14.13
C GLY A 258 6.35 9.05 14.29
N ARG A 259 5.99 8.22 15.28
CA ARG A 259 6.54 6.87 15.47
C ARG A 259 6.13 5.94 14.33
N ALA A 260 4.87 6.00 13.88
CA ALA A 260 4.38 5.23 12.74
C ALA A 260 5.09 5.62 11.43
N VAL A 261 5.32 6.91 11.19
CA VAL A 261 6.08 7.39 10.02
C VAL A 261 7.53 6.89 10.05
N ARG A 262 8.20 6.91 11.21
CA ARG A 262 9.55 6.34 11.34
C ARG A 262 9.57 4.85 11.05
N LEU A 263 8.61 4.10 11.59
CA LEU A 263 8.47 2.66 11.33
C LEU A 263 8.23 2.39 9.85
N SER A 264 7.31 3.13 9.21
CA SER A 264 7.04 3.04 7.77
C SER A 264 8.29 3.25 6.92
N ARG A 265 9.08 4.28 7.23
CA ARG A 265 10.36 4.55 6.55
C ARG A 265 11.35 3.41 6.73
N ALA A 266 11.50 2.88 7.94
CA ALA A 266 12.39 1.76 8.22
C ALA A 266 11.98 0.49 7.46
N VAL A 267 10.69 0.18 7.43
CA VAL A 267 10.11 -0.94 6.66
C VAL A 267 10.38 -0.76 5.17
N THR A 268 10.15 0.44 4.63
CA THR A 268 10.40 0.75 3.21
C THR A 268 11.86 0.57 2.83
N VAL A 269 12.79 1.09 3.65
CA VAL A 269 14.23 0.92 3.43
C VAL A 269 14.64 -0.55 3.50
N ALA A 270 14.15 -1.29 4.49
CA ALA A 270 14.44 -2.71 4.63
C ALA A 270 13.92 -3.53 3.42
N ALA A 271 12.68 -3.27 2.99
CA ALA A 271 12.10 -3.92 1.81
C ALA A 271 12.91 -3.63 0.54
N THR A 272 13.32 -2.37 0.34
CA THR A 272 14.15 -1.96 -0.79
C THR A 272 15.53 -2.63 -0.76
N GLY A 273 16.14 -2.71 0.44
CA GLY A 273 17.42 -3.42 0.62
C GLY A 273 17.33 -4.91 0.30
N ILE A 274 16.26 -5.58 0.74
CA ILE A 274 16.01 -7.00 0.41
C ILE A 274 15.82 -7.18 -1.10
N ALA A 275 15.04 -6.31 -1.75
CA ALA A 275 14.81 -6.38 -3.19
C ALA A 275 16.11 -6.17 -3.98
N ALA A 276 16.93 -5.20 -3.58
CA ALA A 276 18.24 -4.95 -4.20
C ALA A 276 19.19 -6.13 -4.02
N LEU A 277 19.25 -6.71 -2.83
CA LEU A 277 20.10 -7.89 -2.56
C LEU A 277 19.64 -9.09 -3.40
N ALA A 278 18.34 -9.34 -3.48
CA ALA A 278 17.79 -10.41 -4.31
C ALA A 278 18.15 -10.22 -5.79
N ALA A 279 18.09 -8.99 -6.31
CA ALA A 279 18.48 -8.68 -7.70
C ALA A 279 19.96 -8.99 -7.95
N VAL A 280 20.87 -8.58 -7.06
CA VAL A 280 22.31 -8.86 -7.17
C VAL A 280 22.59 -10.36 -7.16
N ILE A 281 21.93 -11.12 -6.28
CA ILE A 281 22.14 -12.58 -6.20
C ILE A 281 21.66 -13.27 -7.49
N THR A 282 20.52 -12.86 -8.05
CA THR A 282 19.98 -13.46 -9.28
C THR A 282 20.84 -13.15 -10.50
N GLU A 283 21.41 -11.96 -10.60
CA GLU A 283 22.34 -11.59 -11.67
C GLU A 283 23.71 -12.30 -11.52
N GLY A 284 24.21 -12.43 -10.30
CA GLY A 284 25.48 -13.11 -10.01
C GLY A 284 25.45 -14.62 -10.21
N CYS A 285 24.28 -15.26 -10.08
CA CYS A 285 24.08 -16.70 -10.34
C CYS A 285 23.83 -17.03 -11.82
N GLY A 286 23.69 -16.02 -12.69
CA GLY A 286 23.61 -16.21 -14.13
C GLY A 286 24.94 -16.73 -14.70
N CYS A 287 25.05 -18.06 -14.87
CA CYS A 287 26.20 -18.76 -15.45
C CYS A 287 26.60 -18.11 -16.77
N PRO A 288 27.88 -17.77 -17.00
CA PRO A 288 28.32 -17.26 -18.29
C PRO A 288 28.02 -18.32 -19.37
N SER A 289 27.22 -17.94 -20.37
CA SER A 289 26.96 -18.77 -21.53
C SER A 289 28.33 -19.12 -22.16
N PRO A 290 28.61 -20.40 -22.52
CA PRO A 290 29.91 -20.76 -23.13
C PRO A 290 30.05 -19.92 -24.42
N ARG A 291 31.12 -19.12 -24.48
CA ARG A 291 31.51 -18.41 -25.70
C ARG A 291 31.62 -19.44 -26.83
N LYS A 292 30.75 -19.34 -27.83
CA LYS A 292 30.93 -20.08 -29.06
C LYS A 292 32.27 -19.65 -29.65
N SER A 293 33.23 -20.53 -29.64
CA SER A 293 34.52 -20.42 -30.36
C SER A 293 34.22 -20.19 -31.84
N PRO A 294 34.80 -19.19 -32.50
CA PRO A 294 34.71 -19.05 -33.94
C PRO A 294 35.51 -20.17 -34.59
N ARG A 295 34.86 -20.93 -35.45
CA ARG A 295 35.55 -21.79 -36.44
C ARG A 295 35.76 -21.02 -37.73
#